data_a40730f7ba70045b7c76969f2a25f313
#
_entry.id   a40730f7ba70045b7c76969f2a25f313
#
_cell.length_a   1.000
_cell.length_b   1.000
_cell.length_c   1.000
_cell.angle_alpha   90.00
_cell.angle_beta   90.00
_cell.angle_gamma   90.00
#
_symmetry.space_group_name_H-M   'P 1'
#
loop_
_entity.id
_entity.type
_entity.pdbx_description
1 polymer ?
#
loop_
_entity_poly.entity_id
_entity_poly.type
_entity_poly.pdbx_seq_one_letter_code
_entity_poly.pdbx_strand_id
1 'polypeptide(L)'
;MKNIQSNIKKAKNYLDKSHCVAVPTETVYGLAGNAYSDVAVKKIFNLKRRPANNPLIVHYYNLKKISEDCEINNSFIKLYKKFSPGPLTYVLLSLIHI
;
A
#
# COMPACT_ATOMS: atom_id res chain seq x y z
N MET A 1 -16.79 -22.57 5.92
CA MET A 1 -15.61 -21.78 5.46
C MET A 1 -16.11 -20.50 4.83
N LYS A 2 -15.56 -19.38 5.23
CA LYS A 2 -15.95 -18.10 4.64
C LYS A 2 -15.43 -18.00 3.20
N ASN A 3 -16.25 -17.42 2.32
CA ASN A 3 -15.86 -17.17 0.95
C ASN A 3 -14.78 -16.09 0.90
N ILE A 4 -13.61 -16.43 0.34
CA ILE A 4 -12.47 -15.51 0.21
C ILE A 4 -12.85 -14.27 -0.59
N GLN A 5 -13.59 -14.41 -1.69
CA GLN A 5 -14.03 -13.28 -2.50
C GLN A 5 -14.94 -12.33 -1.74
N SER A 6 -15.82 -12.86 -0.89
CA SER A 6 -16.69 -12.04 -0.03
C SER A 6 -15.87 -11.24 0.98
N ASN A 7 -14.83 -11.84 1.56
CA ASN A 7 -13.93 -11.16 2.50
C ASN A 7 -13.13 -10.05 1.82
N ILE A 8 -12.64 -10.29 0.61
CA ILE A 8 -11.93 -9.28 -0.19
C ILE A 8 -12.86 -8.10 -0.51
N LYS A 9 -14.10 -8.36 -0.90
CA LYS A 9 -15.11 -7.33 -1.15
C LYS A 9 -15.37 -6.48 0.07
N LYS A 10 -15.52 -7.09 1.24
CA LYS A 10 -15.72 -6.37 2.50
C LYS A 10 -14.52 -5.50 2.82
N ALA A 11 -13.31 -6.02 2.70
CA ALA A 11 -12.09 -5.27 2.94
C ALA A 11 -12.01 -4.05 2.02
N LYS A 12 -12.28 -4.23 0.72
CA LYS A 12 -12.30 -3.13 -0.25
C LYS A 12 -13.32 -2.05 0.15
N ASN A 13 -14.51 -2.43 0.56
CA ASN A 13 -15.54 -1.49 0.98
C ASN A 13 -15.11 -0.65 2.19
N TYR A 14 -14.48 -1.28 3.18
CA TYR A 14 -13.94 -0.56 4.33
C TYR A 14 -12.81 0.39 3.92
N LEU A 15 -11.90 -0.06 3.05
CA LEU A 15 -10.81 0.78 2.55
C LEU A 15 -11.34 1.98 1.76
N ASP A 16 -12.35 1.79 0.92
CA ASP A 16 -12.97 2.87 0.14
C ASP A 16 -13.65 3.92 1.03
N LYS A 17 -14.06 3.54 2.24
CA LYS A 17 -14.67 4.43 3.24
C LYS A 17 -13.64 5.04 4.20
N SER A 18 -12.36 4.95 3.89
CA SER A 18 -11.26 5.47 4.72
C SER A 18 -11.12 4.77 6.09
N HIS A 19 -11.58 3.54 6.20
CA HIS A 19 -11.33 2.69 7.35
C HIS A 19 -10.01 1.94 7.18
N CYS A 20 -9.43 1.52 8.31
CA CYS A 20 -8.27 0.64 8.32
C CYS A 20 -8.70 -0.81 8.44
N VAL A 21 -7.96 -1.70 7.79
CA VAL A 21 -8.25 -3.14 7.76
C VAL A 21 -6.99 -3.91 8.11
N ALA A 22 -7.11 -4.91 8.99
CA ALA A 22 -6.01 -5.83 9.25
C ALA A 22 -5.89 -6.82 8.10
N VAL A 23 -4.70 -6.91 7.52
CA VAL A 23 -4.43 -7.79 6.39
C VAL A 23 -3.29 -8.75 6.71
N PRO A 24 -3.33 -9.99 6.22
CA PRO A 24 -2.23 -10.92 6.40
C PRO A 24 -1.04 -10.54 5.52
N THR A 25 0.15 -10.73 6.06
CA THR A 25 1.40 -10.58 5.32
C THR A 25 2.21 -11.88 5.46
N GLU A 26 3.40 -11.94 4.86
CA GLU A 26 4.25 -13.12 4.96
C GLU A 26 4.78 -13.39 6.37
N THR A 27 4.72 -12.42 7.27
CA THR A 27 5.20 -12.55 8.65
C THR A 27 4.10 -12.43 9.68
N VAL A 28 3.44 -11.27 9.75
CA VAL A 28 2.41 -10.93 10.74
C VAL A 28 1.25 -10.22 10.07
N TYR A 29 0.14 -10.03 10.78
CA TYR A 29 -0.93 -9.17 10.29
C TYR A 29 -0.47 -7.72 10.30
N GLY A 30 -0.73 -7.02 9.20
CA GLY A 30 -0.48 -5.60 9.06
C GLY A 30 -1.77 -4.80 9.08
N LEU A 31 -1.67 -3.50 9.35
CA LEU A 31 -2.79 -2.57 9.27
C LEU A 31 -2.71 -1.82 7.93
N ALA A 32 -3.78 -1.90 7.15
CA ALA A 32 -3.83 -1.29 5.82
C ALA A 32 -4.90 -0.22 5.75
N GLY A 33 -4.65 0.79 4.92
CA GLY A 33 -5.58 1.86 4.63
C GLY A 33 -5.40 2.34 3.18
N ASN A 34 -6.35 3.13 2.70
CA ASN A 34 -6.27 3.72 1.37
C ASN A 34 -5.20 4.81 1.36
N ALA A 35 -4.15 4.63 0.57
CA ALA A 35 -3.02 5.56 0.47
C ALA A 35 -3.44 6.96 -0.02
N TYR A 36 -4.53 7.06 -0.77
CA TYR A 36 -5.04 8.34 -1.26
C TYR A 36 -5.90 9.08 -0.24
N SER A 37 -6.21 8.47 0.89
CA SER A 37 -7.03 9.06 1.95
C SER A 37 -6.17 9.54 3.10
N ASP A 38 -6.09 10.86 3.31
CA ASP A 38 -5.37 11.44 4.44
C ASP A 38 -5.95 10.96 5.77
N VAL A 39 -7.27 10.79 5.84
CA VAL A 39 -7.96 10.29 7.04
C VAL A 39 -7.49 8.88 7.39
N ALA A 40 -7.45 7.99 6.40
CA ALA A 40 -7.00 6.60 6.60
C ALA A 40 -5.53 6.54 7.02
N VAL A 41 -4.66 7.32 6.36
CA VAL A 41 -3.23 7.36 6.67
C VAL A 41 -3.00 7.87 8.10
N LYS A 42 -3.68 8.93 8.51
CA LYS A 42 -3.60 9.45 9.88
C LYS A 42 -4.08 8.43 10.91
N LYS A 43 -5.12 7.68 10.61
CA LYS A 43 -5.60 6.60 11.49
C LYS A 43 -4.52 5.55 11.73
N ILE A 44 -3.78 5.15 10.70
CA ILE A 44 -2.69 4.19 10.84
C ILE A 44 -1.60 4.72 11.78
N PHE A 45 -1.15 5.95 11.57
CA PHE A 45 -0.13 6.55 12.44
C PHE A 45 -0.61 6.64 13.89
N ASN A 46 -1.86 7.04 14.12
CA ASN A 46 -2.42 7.18 15.45
C ASN A 46 -2.60 5.83 16.15
N LEU A 47 -3.15 4.84 15.47
CA LEU A 47 -3.41 3.51 16.04
C LEU A 47 -2.12 2.78 16.40
N LYS A 48 -1.08 2.93 15.61
CA LYS A 48 0.23 2.30 15.84
C LYS A 48 1.17 3.19 16.66
N ARG A 49 0.76 4.39 17.01
CA ARG A 49 1.62 5.40 17.68
C ARG A 49 2.93 5.60 16.94
N ARG A 50 2.85 5.58 15.60
CA ARG A 50 4.01 5.69 14.72
C ARG A 50 4.41 7.16 14.57
N PRO A 51 5.70 7.50 14.70
CA PRO A 51 6.16 8.87 14.43
C PRO A 51 5.84 9.28 13.00
N ALA A 52 5.41 10.53 12.80
CA ALA A 52 4.99 11.03 11.50
C ALA A 52 6.12 11.02 10.45
N ASN A 53 7.38 11.04 10.88
CA ASN A 53 8.55 10.97 10.00
C ASN A 53 8.94 9.55 9.61
N ASN A 54 8.27 8.53 10.14
CA ASN A 54 8.45 7.13 9.75
C ASN A 54 7.52 6.83 8.57
N PRO A 55 8.04 6.63 7.35
CA PRO A 55 7.19 6.43 6.20
C PRO A 55 6.46 5.09 6.25
N LEU A 56 5.30 5.03 5.60
CA LEU A 56 4.57 3.80 5.35
C LEU A 56 4.94 3.27 3.98
N ILE A 57 4.84 1.96 3.81
CA ILE A 57 5.05 1.32 2.51
C ILE A 57 3.73 1.32 1.74
N VAL A 58 3.75 1.83 0.51
CA VAL A 58 2.59 1.81 -0.37
C VAL A 58 2.69 0.61 -1.30
N HIS A 59 1.63 -0.18 -1.37
CA HIS A 59 1.54 -1.33 -2.26
C HIS A 59 0.75 -0.96 -3.51
N TYR A 60 1.25 -1.38 -4.66
CA TYR A 60 0.65 -1.12 -5.96
C TYR A 60 0.31 -2.42 -6.67
N TYR A 61 -0.76 -2.38 -7.45
CA TYR A 61 -1.22 -3.52 -8.22
C TYR A 61 -0.35 -3.81 -9.44
N ASN A 62 0.11 -2.77 -10.14
CA ASN A 62 0.89 -2.92 -11.36
C ASN A 62 1.79 -1.71 -11.62
N LEU A 63 2.67 -1.86 -12.62
CA LEU A 63 3.62 -0.82 -13.01
C LEU A 63 2.94 0.45 -13.51
N LYS A 64 1.81 0.32 -14.21
CA LYS A 64 1.06 1.47 -14.71
C LYS A 64 0.61 2.39 -13.58
N LYS A 65 0.10 1.82 -12.49
CA LYS A 65 -0.33 2.59 -11.33
C LYS A 65 0.85 3.29 -10.64
N ILE A 66 1.99 2.62 -10.57
CA ILE A 66 3.22 3.24 -10.02
C ILE A 66 3.63 4.43 -10.87
N SER A 67 3.59 4.31 -12.20
CA SER A 67 3.98 5.38 -13.10
C SER A 67 3.06 6.60 -13.05
N GLU A 68 1.82 6.42 -12.64
CA GLU A 68 0.88 7.53 -12.44
C GLU A 68 1.22 8.36 -11.21
N ASP A 69 1.76 7.74 -10.17
CA ASP A 69 1.95 8.35 -8.85
C ASP A 69 3.40 8.69 -8.54
N CYS A 70 4.35 8.09 -9.24
CA CYS A 70 5.77 8.21 -8.95
C CYS A 70 6.58 8.53 -10.21
N GLU A 71 7.71 9.20 -10.02
CA GLU A 71 8.70 9.34 -11.07
C GLU A 71 9.46 8.02 -11.22
N ILE A 72 9.48 7.46 -12.43
CA ILE A 72 10.17 6.20 -12.71
C ILE A 72 11.25 6.40 -13.76
N ASN A 73 12.25 5.52 -13.76
CA ASN A 73 13.35 5.53 -14.72
C ASN A 73 13.61 4.11 -15.23
N ASN A 74 14.51 3.99 -16.21
CA ASN A 74 14.83 2.70 -16.83
C ASN A 74 15.43 1.70 -15.84
N SER A 75 16.23 2.16 -14.88
CA SER A 75 16.81 1.30 -13.86
C SER A 75 15.74 0.66 -12.98
N PHE A 76 14.75 1.46 -12.55
CA PHE A 76 13.61 0.96 -11.80
C PHE A 76 12.81 -0.08 -12.61
N ILE A 77 12.51 0.23 -13.89
CA ILE A 77 11.74 -0.66 -14.75
C ILE A 77 12.43 -2.03 -14.90
N LYS A 78 13.73 -2.03 -15.08
CA LYS A 78 14.53 -3.28 -15.15
C LYS A 78 14.45 -4.09 -13.88
N LEU A 79 14.60 -3.45 -12.71
CA LEU A 79 14.51 -4.11 -11.40
C LEU A 79 13.09 -4.66 -11.18
N TYR A 80 12.08 -3.86 -11.50
CA TYR A 80 10.69 -4.27 -11.36
C TYR A 80 10.38 -5.51 -12.19
N LYS A 81 10.76 -5.53 -13.46
CA LYS A 81 10.52 -6.68 -14.34
C LYS A 81 11.21 -7.94 -13.88
N LYS A 82 12.38 -7.81 -13.24
CA LYS A 82 13.16 -8.95 -12.76
C LYS A 82 12.69 -9.49 -11.42
N PHE A 83 12.33 -8.62 -10.48
CA PHE A 83 12.11 -8.99 -9.09
C PHE A 83 10.67 -8.86 -8.60
N SER A 84 9.79 -8.20 -9.35
CA SER A 84 8.40 -8.04 -8.92
C SER A 84 7.49 -9.02 -9.68
N PRO A 85 6.50 -9.60 -9.01
CA PRO A 85 6.26 -9.50 -7.57
C PRO A 85 7.33 -10.24 -6.77
N GLY A 86 7.65 -9.70 -5.60
CA GLY A 86 8.66 -10.31 -4.74
C GLY A 86 9.04 -9.42 -3.55
N PRO A 87 9.94 -9.90 -2.68
CA PRO A 87 10.28 -9.21 -1.43
C PRO A 87 11.29 -8.08 -1.63
N LEU A 88 11.03 -7.17 -2.56
CA LEU A 88 11.88 -6.03 -2.83
C LEU A 88 11.06 -4.74 -2.71
N THR A 89 11.53 -3.81 -1.88
CA THR A 89 10.92 -2.49 -1.73
C THR A 89 11.74 -1.46 -2.50
N TYR A 90 11.05 -0.60 -3.26
CA TYR A 90 11.68 0.46 -4.05
C TYR A 90 11.42 1.81 -3.42
N VAL A 91 12.40 2.70 -3.47
CA VAL A 91 12.25 4.09 -3.03
C VAL A 91 12.21 4.97 -4.28
N LEU A 92 11.07 5.60 -4.51
CA LEU A 92 10.81 6.42 -5.69
C LEU A 92 10.33 7.80 -5.27
N LEU A 93 10.57 8.81 -6.13
CA LEU A 93 10.02 10.14 -5.92
C LEU A 93 8.52 10.13 -6.20
N SER A 94 7.73 10.47 -5.19
CA SER A 94 6.28 10.58 -5.33
C SER A 94 5.91 11.88 -6.06
N LEU A 95 5.00 11.76 -7.03
CA LEU A 95 4.44 12.89 -7.76
C LEU A 95 3.09 13.32 -7.19
N ILE A 96 2.58 12.59 -6.21
CA ILE A 96 1.33 12.89 -5.53
C ILE A 96 1.57 13.07 -4.04
N HIS A 97 0.60 13.68 -3.37
CA HIS A 97 0.64 13.85 -1.92
C HIS A 97 0.07 12.61 -1.25
N ILE A 98 0.93 11.89 -0.54
CA ILE A 98 0.55 10.71 0.25
C ILE A 98 0.87 10.96 1.71
#